data_e88519479810611fe5157e41d20173e2
#
_entry.id   e88519479810611fe5157e41d20173e2
#
_cell.length_a   1.000
_cell.length_b   1.000
_cell.length_c   1.000
_cell.angle_alpha   90.00
_cell.angle_beta   90.00
_cell.angle_gamma   90.00
#
_symmetry.space_group_name_H-M   'P 1'
#
loop_
_entity.id
_entity.type
_entity.pdbx_description
1 polymer ?
#
loop_
_entity_poly.entity_id
_entity_poly.type
_entity_poly.pdbx_seq_one_letter_code
_entity_poly.pdbx_strand_id
1 'polypeptide(L)'
;MNLDRVDSGRDVPNDVNVVIEIPMSGDPIKYELDKATGALFIDRFMSTSMHYPCNYGYIPHTLSDDGDPVDVLVVTPFPLIPGVVVRCRPIGMLKMVDEAGGDEKLLAVPVDKLTPIYREVQSVRDLPELTTSQITHFFQHYKDLEAGKWVKVEGWVGAEEAKAAILEGVKRYKALKKKPRF
;
A
#
# COMPACT_ATOMS: atom_id res chain seq x y z
N MET A 1 -13.76 13.65 7.04
CA MET A 1 -12.78 12.98 7.93
C MET A 1 -11.49 13.78 7.85
N ASN A 2 -10.80 14.06 8.96
CA ASN A 2 -9.54 14.83 8.88
C ASN A 2 -8.35 13.87 8.96
N LEU A 3 -7.99 13.29 7.81
CA LEU A 3 -6.92 12.31 7.70
C LEU A 3 -5.53 12.91 7.87
N ASP A 4 -5.37 14.22 7.67
CA ASP A 4 -4.13 14.95 7.93
C ASP A 4 -3.68 14.91 9.42
N ARG A 5 -4.58 14.51 10.32
CA ARG A 5 -4.27 14.27 11.73
C ARG A 5 -3.88 12.82 12.06
N VAL A 6 -3.94 11.94 11.09
CA VAL A 6 -3.50 10.55 11.27
C VAL A 6 -2.00 10.50 11.07
N ASP A 7 -1.25 10.18 12.11
CA ASP A 7 0.19 10.02 12.02
C ASP A 7 0.59 8.71 11.30
N SER A 8 1.86 8.58 10.97
CA SER A 8 2.39 7.41 10.26
C SER A 8 2.30 6.11 11.09
N GLY A 9 2.11 6.19 12.39
CA GLY A 9 2.03 5.00 13.26
C GLY A 9 2.51 5.25 14.68
N ARG A 10 2.30 4.26 15.55
CA ARG A 10 2.67 4.33 16.98
C ARG A 10 4.12 3.99 17.25
N ASP A 11 4.70 3.10 16.46
CA ASP A 11 6.08 2.64 16.56
C ASP A 11 6.64 2.39 15.15
N VAL A 12 6.82 3.47 14.41
CA VAL A 12 7.32 3.42 13.02
C VAL A 12 8.78 2.97 13.00
N PRO A 13 9.14 1.95 12.23
CA PRO A 13 8.39 1.30 11.16
C PRO A 13 7.66 -0.01 11.56
N ASN A 14 7.60 -0.38 12.84
CA ASN A 14 7.09 -1.68 13.29
C ASN A 14 5.57 -1.73 13.47
N ASP A 15 4.94 -0.59 13.74
CA ASP A 15 3.50 -0.41 13.94
C ASP A 15 3.08 0.88 13.25
N VAL A 16 2.59 0.74 12.01
CA VAL A 16 2.23 1.84 11.12
C VAL A 16 0.72 1.93 10.93
N ASN A 17 0.23 3.14 10.70
CA ASN A 17 -1.15 3.39 10.29
C ASN A 17 -1.22 3.31 8.76
N VAL A 18 -2.19 2.57 8.24
CA VAL A 18 -2.49 2.50 6.81
C VAL A 18 -3.90 3.02 6.58
N VAL A 19 -4.04 4.03 5.73
CA VAL A 19 -5.33 4.53 5.26
C VAL A 19 -5.71 3.72 4.04
N ILE A 20 -6.85 3.03 4.09
CA ILE A 20 -7.31 2.18 2.97
C ILE A 20 -8.04 3.04 1.94
N GLU A 21 -7.69 2.86 0.68
CA GLU A 21 -8.36 3.51 -0.46
C GLU A 21 -9.16 2.50 -1.27
N ILE A 22 -8.63 1.30 -1.50
CA ILE A 22 -9.24 0.28 -2.36
C ILE A 22 -9.44 -1.01 -1.57
N PRO A 23 -10.68 -1.50 -1.46
CA PRO A 23 -10.96 -2.77 -0.80
C PRO A 23 -10.47 -3.96 -1.63
N MET A 24 -9.97 -5.02 -0.96
CA MET A 24 -9.68 -6.28 -1.64
C MET A 24 -10.94 -6.84 -2.32
N SER A 25 -10.75 -7.46 -3.48
CA SER A 25 -11.83 -8.09 -4.25
C SER A 25 -13.00 -7.15 -4.62
N GLY A 26 -12.82 -5.83 -4.46
CA GLY A 26 -13.78 -4.83 -4.92
C GLY A 26 -13.82 -4.73 -6.45
N ASP A 27 -14.80 -4.02 -6.99
CA ASP A 27 -14.87 -3.74 -8.42
C ASP A 27 -13.58 -3.07 -8.92
N PRO A 28 -13.24 -3.21 -10.22
CA PRO A 28 -12.01 -2.65 -10.79
C PRO A 28 -12.08 -1.12 -10.92
N ILE A 29 -12.18 -0.46 -9.80
CA ILE A 29 -12.20 0.99 -9.66
C ILE A 29 -11.02 1.41 -8.80
N LYS A 30 -10.17 2.30 -9.32
CA LYS A 30 -9.13 2.94 -8.51
C LYS A 30 -9.72 4.13 -7.80
N TYR A 31 -9.76 4.05 -6.48
CA TYR A 31 -10.10 5.16 -5.60
C TYR A 31 -8.83 5.82 -5.09
N GLU A 32 -8.91 7.11 -4.86
CA GLU A 32 -7.83 7.92 -4.29
C GLU A 32 -8.40 8.95 -3.31
N LEU A 33 -7.76 9.08 -2.16
CA LEU A 33 -8.07 10.14 -1.21
C LEU A 33 -7.44 11.45 -1.67
N ASP A 34 -8.29 12.43 -2.02
CA ASP A 34 -7.83 13.78 -2.28
C ASP A 34 -7.34 14.43 -0.97
N LYS A 35 -6.05 14.67 -0.92
CA LYS A 35 -5.34 15.16 0.26
C LYS A 35 -5.75 16.58 0.64
N ALA A 36 -6.28 17.36 -0.29
CA ALA A 36 -6.73 18.72 -0.04
C ALA A 36 -8.09 18.75 0.68
N THR A 37 -9.02 17.90 0.28
CA THR A 37 -10.40 17.87 0.79
C THR A 37 -10.64 16.74 1.80
N GLY A 38 -9.83 15.69 1.77
CA GLY A 38 -10.03 14.46 2.56
C GLY A 38 -11.20 13.61 2.04
N ALA A 39 -11.69 13.87 0.84
CA ALA A 39 -12.73 13.10 0.20
C ALA A 39 -12.14 11.98 -0.66
N LEU A 40 -12.86 10.87 -0.76
CA LEU A 40 -12.52 9.77 -1.63
C LEU A 40 -13.04 10.08 -3.04
N PHE A 41 -12.14 10.08 -4.02
CA PHE A 41 -12.46 10.28 -5.43
C PHE A 41 -12.29 8.98 -6.20
N ILE A 42 -12.98 8.86 -7.32
CA ILE A 42 -12.66 7.88 -8.35
C ILE A 42 -11.54 8.50 -9.19
N ASP A 43 -10.33 7.90 -9.10
CA ASP A 43 -9.22 8.24 -10.00
C ASP A 43 -9.56 7.76 -11.41
N ARG A 44 -9.89 6.47 -11.54
CA ARG A 44 -10.31 5.88 -12.83
C ARG A 44 -11.05 4.55 -12.65
N PHE A 45 -11.86 4.20 -13.64
CA PHE A 45 -12.30 2.83 -13.87
C PHE A 45 -11.14 2.08 -14.55
N MET A 46 -10.71 0.97 -13.96
CA MET A 46 -9.59 0.22 -14.50
C MET A 46 -9.96 -0.47 -15.81
N SER A 47 -9.05 -0.51 -16.76
CA SER A 47 -9.28 -1.17 -18.05
C SER A 47 -9.26 -2.71 -17.93
N THR A 48 -8.63 -3.24 -16.89
CA THR A 48 -8.63 -4.68 -16.58
C THR A 48 -9.90 -5.10 -15.85
N SER A 49 -10.30 -6.37 -15.99
CA SER A 49 -11.35 -6.99 -15.18
C SER A 49 -10.84 -7.63 -13.88
N MET A 50 -9.52 -7.52 -13.59
CA MET A 50 -8.93 -8.03 -12.36
C MET A 50 -9.32 -7.17 -11.17
N HIS A 51 -9.38 -7.80 -9.98
CA HIS A 51 -9.65 -7.15 -8.70
C HIS A 51 -8.37 -7.04 -7.89
N TYR A 52 -8.24 -6.01 -7.05
CA TYR A 52 -7.13 -5.92 -6.11
C TYR A 52 -7.11 -7.15 -5.20
N PRO A 53 -5.98 -7.86 -5.11
CA PRO A 53 -5.88 -9.11 -4.33
C PRO A 53 -5.82 -8.88 -2.82
N CYS A 54 -5.46 -7.68 -2.39
CA CYS A 54 -5.42 -7.23 -1.00
C CYS A 54 -6.07 -5.86 -0.88
N ASN A 55 -6.41 -5.44 0.36
CA ASN A 55 -6.75 -4.04 0.57
C ASN A 55 -5.52 -3.18 0.24
N TYR A 56 -5.75 -2.07 -0.43
CA TYR A 56 -4.70 -1.17 -0.87
C TYR A 56 -4.90 0.21 -0.25
N GLY A 57 -3.83 0.85 0.13
CA GLY A 57 -3.82 2.18 0.70
C GLY A 57 -2.42 2.69 0.90
N TYR A 58 -2.24 3.65 1.78
CA TYR A 58 -0.96 4.31 1.99
C TYR A 58 -0.67 4.60 3.47
N ILE A 59 0.60 4.85 3.79
CA ILE A 59 1.02 5.32 5.12
C ILE A 59 1.01 6.85 5.12
N PRO A 60 0.21 7.50 6.01
CA PRO A 60 0.20 8.95 6.12
C PRO A 60 1.58 9.53 6.46
N HIS A 61 1.83 10.76 6.04
CA HIS A 61 3.07 11.50 6.34
C HIS A 61 4.35 10.76 5.91
N THR A 62 4.26 10.04 4.80
CA THR A 62 5.40 9.46 4.09
C THR A 62 5.48 10.01 2.66
N LEU A 63 6.60 9.82 1.98
CA LEU A 63 6.81 10.24 0.60
C LEU A 63 7.72 9.24 -0.11
N SER A 64 7.23 8.67 -1.20
CA SER A 64 8.00 7.85 -2.14
C SER A 64 8.75 8.70 -3.16
N ASP A 65 9.53 8.08 -4.05
CA ASP A 65 10.35 8.80 -5.03
C ASP A 65 9.52 9.51 -6.10
N ASP A 66 8.32 9.00 -6.39
CA ASP A 66 7.34 9.56 -7.33
C ASP A 66 6.58 10.78 -6.78
N GLY A 67 6.71 11.06 -5.48
CA GLY A 67 6.05 12.19 -4.81
C GLY A 67 4.72 11.84 -4.14
N ASP A 68 4.29 10.59 -4.20
CA ASP A 68 3.11 10.06 -3.51
C ASP A 68 3.47 9.43 -2.15
N PRO A 69 2.52 9.23 -1.22
CA PRO A 69 2.77 8.48 -0.01
C PRO A 69 3.21 7.04 -0.30
N VAL A 70 3.86 6.42 0.68
CA VAL A 70 4.28 5.01 0.56
C VAL A 70 3.05 4.09 0.50
N ASP A 71 2.92 3.37 -0.60
CA ASP A 71 1.84 2.44 -0.90
C ASP A 71 1.94 1.15 -0.10
N VAL A 72 0.79 0.65 0.38
CA VAL A 72 0.72 -0.57 1.19
C VAL A 72 -0.42 -1.49 0.76
N LEU A 73 -0.09 -2.76 0.59
CA LEU A 73 -1.03 -3.86 0.49
C LEU A 73 -1.25 -4.45 1.89
N VAL A 74 -2.49 -4.52 2.33
CA VAL A 74 -2.84 -5.07 3.65
C VAL A 74 -3.60 -6.38 3.48
N VAL A 75 -2.97 -7.47 3.94
CA VAL A 75 -3.59 -8.81 3.93
C VAL A 75 -4.54 -8.90 5.12
N THR A 76 -5.82 -9.12 4.85
CA THR A 76 -6.87 -9.30 5.86
C THR A 76 -7.84 -10.39 5.41
N PRO A 77 -8.63 -10.97 6.32
CA PRO A 77 -9.63 -11.97 5.95
C PRO A 77 -10.85 -11.39 5.23
N PHE A 78 -11.03 -10.06 5.26
CA PHE A 78 -12.20 -9.37 4.73
C PHE A 78 -11.81 -8.07 4.04
N PRO A 79 -12.59 -7.59 3.04
CA PRO A 79 -12.41 -6.26 2.48
C PRO A 79 -12.65 -5.19 3.55
N LEU A 80 -11.83 -4.15 3.54
CA LEU A 80 -11.94 -3.02 4.45
C LEU A 80 -12.64 -1.84 3.75
N ILE A 81 -13.38 -1.07 4.52
CA ILE A 81 -14.09 0.12 4.02
C ILE A 81 -13.06 1.20 3.64
N PRO A 82 -13.13 1.80 2.44
CA PRO A 82 -12.29 2.93 2.07
C PRO A 82 -12.39 4.09 3.07
N GLY A 83 -11.23 4.71 3.36
CA GLY A 83 -11.10 5.76 4.37
C GLY A 83 -10.88 5.24 5.80
N VAL A 84 -10.97 3.94 6.07
CA VAL A 84 -10.63 3.38 7.38
C VAL A 84 -9.12 3.36 7.58
N VAL A 85 -8.70 3.56 8.83
CA VAL A 85 -7.30 3.43 9.24
C VAL A 85 -7.11 2.10 9.95
N VAL A 86 -6.16 1.30 9.46
CA VAL A 86 -5.79 0.03 10.06
C VAL A 86 -4.33 0.06 10.52
N ARG A 87 -4.08 -0.39 11.74
CA ARG A 87 -2.71 -0.53 12.26
C ARG A 87 -2.10 -1.82 11.76
N CYS A 88 -0.94 -1.71 11.15
CA CYS A 88 -0.26 -2.81 10.49
C CYS A 88 1.20 -2.91 10.88
N ARG A 89 1.79 -4.08 10.70
CA ARG A 89 3.24 -4.27 10.67
C ARG A 89 3.68 -4.77 9.31
N PRO A 90 4.77 -4.24 8.74
CA PRO A 90 5.28 -4.66 7.44
C PRO A 90 5.90 -6.06 7.55
N ILE A 91 5.68 -6.88 6.51
CA ILE A 91 6.24 -8.23 6.39
C ILE A 91 7.12 -8.39 5.15
N GLY A 92 7.14 -7.42 4.27
CA GLY A 92 7.95 -7.38 3.06
C GLY A 92 7.49 -6.32 2.07
N MET A 93 8.02 -6.36 0.87
CA MET A 93 7.74 -5.38 -0.17
C MET A 93 7.91 -6.01 -1.56
N LEU A 94 7.01 -5.71 -2.47
CA LEU A 94 7.12 -6.02 -3.89
C LEU A 94 7.86 -4.90 -4.58
N LYS A 95 9.04 -5.19 -5.11
CA LYS A 95 9.80 -4.26 -5.93
C LYS A 95 9.31 -4.32 -7.37
N MET A 96 8.97 -3.17 -7.89
CA MET A 96 8.53 -3.03 -9.27
C MET A 96 8.90 -1.66 -9.81
N VAL A 97 8.93 -1.54 -11.11
CA VAL A 97 9.12 -0.29 -11.85
C VAL A 97 8.05 -0.18 -12.92
N ASP A 98 7.66 1.03 -13.22
CA ASP A 98 6.73 1.35 -14.29
C ASP A 98 7.27 2.49 -15.16
N GLU A 99 6.46 3.05 -16.03
CA GLU A 99 6.84 4.14 -16.92
C GLU A 99 7.23 5.44 -16.19
N ALA A 100 6.84 5.60 -14.92
CA ALA A 100 7.18 6.76 -14.09
C ALA A 100 8.44 6.52 -13.23
N GLY A 101 8.86 5.26 -13.07
CA GLY A 101 10.03 4.90 -12.27
C GLY A 101 9.78 3.78 -11.25
N GLY A 102 10.46 3.84 -10.10
CA GLY A 102 10.24 2.89 -9.02
C GLY A 102 8.83 3.04 -8.43
N ASP A 103 8.11 1.92 -8.32
CA ASP A 103 6.72 1.87 -7.83
C ASP A 103 6.57 0.69 -6.87
N GLU A 104 7.25 0.78 -5.73
CA GLU A 104 7.31 -0.29 -4.73
C GLU A 104 6.01 -0.39 -3.92
N LYS A 105 5.56 -1.62 -3.63
CA LYS A 105 4.36 -1.87 -2.83
C LYS A 105 4.73 -2.61 -1.55
N LEU A 106 4.58 -1.97 -0.40
CA LEU A 106 4.73 -2.64 0.89
C LEU A 106 3.66 -3.73 1.03
N LEU A 107 4.00 -4.81 1.73
CA LEU A 107 3.06 -5.84 2.17
C LEU A 107 3.04 -5.84 3.69
N ALA A 108 1.85 -5.72 4.25
CA ALA A 108 1.65 -5.64 5.69
C ALA A 108 0.48 -6.50 6.15
N VAL A 109 0.50 -6.84 7.42
CA VAL A 109 -0.60 -7.54 8.13
C VAL A 109 -1.04 -6.70 9.32
N PRO A 110 -2.31 -6.80 9.76
CA PRO A 110 -2.77 -6.15 10.97
C PRO A 110 -1.94 -6.54 12.19
N VAL A 111 -1.75 -5.59 13.12
CA VAL A 111 -1.09 -5.89 14.40
C VAL A 111 -1.91 -6.88 15.23
N ASP A 112 -1.24 -7.66 16.08
CA ASP A 112 -1.84 -8.73 16.89
C ASP A 112 -3.00 -8.26 17.77
N LYS A 113 -3.01 -6.98 18.16
CA LYS A 113 -4.11 -6.38 18.91
C LYS A 113 -5.43 -6.37 18.15
N LEU A 114 -5.39 -6.28 16.82
CA LEU A 114 -6.58 -6.28 15.96
C LEU A 114 -7.04 -7.70 15.64
N THR A 115 -6.09 -8.60 15.41
CA THR A 115 -6.38 -10.01 15.16
C THR A 115 -5.14 -10.88 15.41
N PRO A 116 -5.30 -12.06 16.02
CA PRO A 116 -4.20 -13.00 16.22
C PRO A 116 -3.88 -13.84 14.96
N ILE A 117 -4.67 -13.74 13.89
CA ILE A 117 -4.58 -14.60 12.68
C ILE A 117 -3.18 -14.55 12.05
N TYR A 118 -2.56 -13.37 12.07
CA TYR A 118 -1.27 -13.14 11.41
C TYR A 118 -0.07 -13.13 12.36
N ARG A 119 -0.24 -13.57 13.62
CA ARG A 119 0.82 -13.52 14.63
C ARG A 119 2.10 -14.21 14.18
N GLU A 120 1.98 -15.37 13.56
CA GLU A 120 3.11 -16.17 13.08
C GLU A 120 3.63 -15.73 11.70
N VAL A 121 2.95 -14.80 11.03
CA VAL A 121 3.38 -14.29 9.72
C VAL A 121 4.37 -13.16 9.93
N GLN A 122 5.65 -13.42 9.85
CA GLN A 122 6.74 -12.45 10.05
C GLN A 122 7.39 -11.99 8.75
N SER A 123 7.18 -12.74 7.68
CA SER A 123 7.74 -12.47 6.35
C SER A 123 6.74 -12.82 5.26
N VAL A 124 7.01 -12.34 4.04
CA VAL A 124 6.24 -12.70 2.84
C VAL A 124 6.18 -14.22 2.63
N ARG A 125 7.24 -14.94 3.04
CA ARG A 125 7.34 -16.39 2.86
C ARG A 125 6.42 -17.18 3.78
N ASP A 126 5.90 -16.57 4.83
CA ASP A 126 4.97 -17.19 5.78
C ASP A 126 3.53 -17.14 5.28
N LEU A 127 3.26 -16.39 4.21
CA LEU A 127 1.98 -16.40 3.52
C LEU A 127 1.87 -17.58 2.56
N PRO A 128 0.64 -18.05 2.26
CA PRO A 128 0.44 -19.03 1.19
C PRO A 128 1.05 -18.54 -0.13
N GLU A 129 1.79 -19.38 -0.83
CA GLU A 129 2.43 -19.05 -2.10
C GLU A 129 1.43 -18.50 -3.14
N LEU A 130 0.21 -19.04 -3.15
CA LEU A 130 -0.84 -18.57 -4.03
C LEU A 130 -1.17 -17.07 -3.78
N THR A 131 -1.15 -16.61 -2.53
CA THR A 131 -1.41 -15.21 -2.19
C THR A 131 -0.36 -14.28 -2.79
N THR A 132 0.91 -14.59 -2.60
CA THR A 132 2.01 -13.79 -3.17
C THR A 132 2.06 -13.84 -4.69
N SER A 133 1.73 -15.00 -5.27
CA SER A 133 1.61 -15.16 -6.72
C SER A 133 0.47 -14.34 -7.32
N GLN A 134 -0.69 -14.31 -6.66
CA GLN A 134 -1.83 -13.48 -7.09
C GLN A 134 -1.50 -11.99 -7.04
N ILE A 135 -0.80 -11.53 -6.00
CA ILE A 135 -0.35 -10.14 -5.88
C ILE A 135 0.61 -9.81 -7.02
N THR A 136 1.62 -10.66 -7.23
CA THR A 136 2.60 -10.48 -8.30
C THR A 136 1.93 -10.44 -9.67
N HIS A 137 1.05 -11.40 -9.96
CA HIS A 137 0.32 -11.48 -11.22
C HIS A 137 -0.56 -10.24 -11.45
N PHE A 138 -1.27 -9.76 -10.42
CA PHE A 138 -2.07 -8.56 -10.53
C PHE A 138 -1.23 -7.37 -10.98
N PHE A 139 -0.13 -7.08 -10.29
CA PHE A 139 0.71 -5.92 -10.61
C PHE A 139 1.46 -6.07 -11.93
N GLN A 140 1.76 -7.30 -12.37
CA GLN A 140 2.35 -7.53 -13.69
C GLN A 140 1.40 -7.19 -14.84
N HIS A 141 0.07 -7.32 -14.63
CA HIS A 141 -0.90 -7.32 -15.72
C HIS A 141 -2.00 -6.26 -15.62
N TYR A 142 -2.15 -5.57 -14.48
CA TYR A 142 -3.28 -4.65 -14.28
C TYR A 142 -3.28 -3.44 -15.22
N LYS A 143 -2.13 -3.10 -15.83
CA LYS A 143 -1.98 -2.01 -16.81
C LYS A 143 -1.91 -2.50 -18.26
N ASP A 144 -1.98 -3.80 -18.55
CA ASP A 144 -1.77 -4.35 -19.91
C ASP A 144 -2.70 -3.78 -20.97
N LEU A 145 -3.92 -3.36 -20.59
CA LEU A 145 -4.91 -2.78 -21.49
C LEU A 145 -4.84 -1.24 -21.53
N GLU A 146 -3.90 -0.61 -20.84
CA GLU A 146 -3.69 0.84 -20.83
C GLU A 146 -2.61 1.24 -21.84
N ALA A 147 -2.95 2.03 -22.83
CA ALA A 147 -2.02 2.42 -23.88
C ALA A 147 -0.80 3.18 -23.33
N GLY A 148 0.41 2.70 -23.66
CA GLY A 148 1.65 3.30 -23.23
C GLY A 148 2.07 3.01 -21.78
N LYS A 149 1.28 2.22 -21.06
CA LYS A 149 1.58 1.79 -19.70
C LYS A 149 2.25 0.42 -19.68
N TRP A 150 3.13 0.22 -18.72
CA TRP A 150 3.76 -1.07 -18.49
C TRP A 150 4.21 -1.19 -17.04
N VAL A 151 4.39 -2.40 -16.57
CA VAL A 151 4.96 -2.71 -15.26
C VAL A 151 5.97 -3.84 -15.39
N LYS A 152 7.09 -3.71 -14.70
CA LYS A 152 8.07 -4.78 -14.53
C LYS A 152 8.23 -5.07 -13.04
N VAL A 153 7.79 -6.25 -12.63
CA VAL A 153 8.03 -6.74 -11.27
C VAL A 153 9.46 -7.28 -11.17
N GLU A 154 10.18 -6.84 -10.15
CA GLU A 154 11.56 -7.27 -9.88
C GLU A 154 11.62 -8.38 -8.84
N GLY A 155 10.62 -8.49 -7.98
CA GLY A 155 10.48 -9.56 -7.00
C GLY A 155 10.18 -9.06 -5.58
N TRP A 156 10.14 -10.00 -4.64
CA TRP A 156 9.87 -9.75 -3.23
C TRP A 156 11.14 -9.55 -2.43
N VAL A 157 11.12 -8.58 -1.52
CA VAL A 157 12.15 -8.34 -0.50
C VAL A 157 11.55 -8.48 0.91
N GLY A 158 12.41 -8.61 1.91
CA GLY A 158 12.02 -8.94 3.27
C GLY A 158 11.46 -7.75 4.07
N ALA A 159 11.10 -8.04 5.33
CA ALA A 159 10.52 -7.06 6.23
C ALA A 159 11.50 -5.92 6.56
N GLU A 160 12.81 -6.18 6.62
CA GLU A 160 13.80 -5.16 6.96
C GLU A 160 13.96 -4.12 5.85
N GLU A 161 13.94 -4.53 4.59
CA GLU A 161 13.93 -3.61 3.45
C GLU A 161 12.64 -2.79 3.40
N ALA A 162 11.49 -3.43 3.69
CA ALA A 162 10.21 -2.74 3.79
C ALA A 162 10.21 -1.66 4.89
N LYS A 163 10.77 -1.98 6.06
CA LYS A 163 10.94 -1.03 7.17
C LYS A 163 11.88 0.12 6.80
N ALA A 164 12.96 -0.17 6.09
CA ALA A 164 13.88 0.86 5.62
C ALA A 164 13.20 1.82 4.63
N ALA A 165 12.38 1.32 3.72
CA ALA A 165 11.59 2.14 2.80
C ALA A 165 10.60 3.06 3.54
N ILE A 166 9.92 2.56 4.59
CA ILE A 166 9.04 3.38 5.44
C ILE A 166 9.81 4.52 6.10
N LEU A 167 10.97 4.22 6.72
CA LEU A 167 11.78 5.23 7.39
C LEU A 167 12.30 6.29 6.43
N GLU A 168 12.70 5.90 5.22
CA GLU A 168 13.12 6.85 4.19
C GLU A 168 11.94 7.70 3.71
N GLY A 169 10.75 7.12 3.52
CA GLY A 169 9.53 7.86 3.19
C GLY A 169 9.16 8.90 4.25
N VAL A 170 9.24 8.55 5.53
CA VAL A 170 9.03 9.49 6.65
C VAL A 170 10.08 10.61 6.64
N LYS A 171 11.33 10.28 6.37
CA LYS A 171 12.42 11.26 6.31
C LYS A 171 12.23 12.24 5.15
N ARG A 172 11.87 11.75 3.95
CA ARG A 172 11.57 12.59 2.79
C ARG A 172 10.40 13.53 3.07
N TYR A 173 9.30 13.04 3.64
CA TYR A 173 8.16 13.86 4.03
C TYR A 173 8.56 14.95 5.03
N LYS A 174 9.36 14.61 6.06
CA LYS A 174 9.83 15.60 7.05
C LYS A 174 10.73 16.67 6.47
N ALA A 175 11.48 16.37 5.41
CA ALA A 175 12.38 17.29 4.74
C ALA A 175 11.66 18.32 3.85
N LEU A 176 10.38 18.10 3.49
CA LEU A 176 9.62 19.03 2.68
C LEU A 176 9.40 20.36 3.41
N LYS A 177 9.67 21.48 2.71
CA LYS A 177 9.41 22.85 3.21
C LYS A 177 7.91 23.14 3.32
N LYS A 178 7.13 22.63 2.36
CA LYS A 178 5.67 22.69 2.35
C LYS A 178 5.15 21.27 2.31
N LYS A 179 4.60 20.83 3.40
CA LYS A 179 4.07 19.46 3.52
C LYS A 179 2.73 19.37 2.79
N PRO A 180 2.55 18.39 1.91
CA PRO A 180 1.22 18.05 1.41
C PRO A 180 0.36 17.56 2.59
N ARG A 181 -0.94 17.69 2.44
CA ARG A 181 -1.91 17.16 3.42
C ARG A 181 -2.22 15.72 3.05
N PHE A 182 -1.77 14.77 3.84
CA PHE A 182 -2.19 13.36 3.75
C PHE A 182 -2.12 12.63 5.05
#